data_b26af52c47d32088eb062b22bd68ddf9
#
_entry.id   b26af52c47d32088eb062b22bd68ddf9
#
_cell.length_a   1.000
_cell.length_b   1.000
_cell.length_c   1.000
_cell.angle_alpha   90.00
_cell.angle_beta   90.00
_cell.angle_gamma   90.00
#
_symmetry.space_group_name_H-M   'P 1'
#
loop_
_entity.id
_entity.type
_entity.pdbx_description
1 polymer ?
#
loop_
_entity_poly.entity_id
_entity_poly.type
_entity_poly.pdbx_seq_one_letter_code
_entity_poly.pdbx_strand_id
1 'polypeptide(L)'
;VAPALAAGNPILIKPAPQTPLTSLLLGEVALEAGLPAGGLNVVPCDNALAERLVIDPRFKLLSFTGSAPVGWMLKAKCGKKKVTLELGGNAGVIIEPDADLDLAAKRCASGGFAYAGQTCISVQRILVHHSVADTFTTKLLLQVARLKAGDPTDETTTVGPLIDPVATQRVEAWIEEAVSQGARVLL
;
A
#
# COMPACT_ATOMS: atom_id res chain seq x y z
N VAL A 1 13.74 9.20 1.22
CA VAL A 1 14.53 10.20 0.46
C VAL A 1 15.21 11.15 1.42
N ALA A 2 14.45 11.97 2.17
CA ALA A 2 15.03 13.06 2.98
C ALA A 2 16.15 12.64 3.95
N PRO A 3 16.04 11.57 4.77
CA PRO A 3 17.13 11.19 5.68
C PRO A 3 18.42 10.79 4.97
N ALA A 4 18.34 10.19 3.78
CA ALA A 4 19.53 9.81 3.03
C ALA A 4 20.23 11.04 2.46
N LEU A 5 19.49 12.00 1.90
CA LEU A 5 20.03 13.27 1.42
C LEU A 5 20.65 14.08 2.56
N ALA A 6 20.00 14.16 3.71
CA ALA A 6 20.52 14.84 4.89
C ALA A 6 21.83 14.21 5.40
N ALA A 7 22.01 12.91 5.20
CA ALA A 7 23.26 12.20 5.51
C ALA A 7 24.30 12.24 4.36
N GLY A 8 24.07 13.04 3.32
CA GLY A 8 25.00 13.20 2.19
C GLY A 8 25.00 12.03 1.20
N ASN A 9 23.99 11.18 1.21
CA ASN A 9 23.91 10.04 0.29
C ASN A 9 23.09 10.40 -0.95
N PRO A 10 23.63 10.22 -2.17
CA PRO A 10 22.85 10.35 -3.39
C PRO A 10 21.85 9.20 -3.51
N ILE A 11 20.72 9.50 -4.15
CA ILE A 11 19.59 8.58 -4.31
C ILE A 11 19.24 8.42 -5.78
N LEU A 12 18.91 7.18 -6.16
CA LEU A 12 18.21 6.88 -7.39
C LEU A 12 16.85 6.30 -7.05
N ILE A 13 15.78 6.93 -7.55
CA ILE A 13 14.40 6.45 -7.44
C ILE A 13 14.00 5.83 -8.77
N LYS A 14 13.58 4.58 -8.74
CA LYS A 14 12.81 3.95 -9.80
C LYS A 14 11.34 3.97 -9.38
N PRO A 15 10.49 4.83 -9.94
CA PRO A 15 9.08 4.88 -9.58
C PRO A 15 8.34 3.63 -10.07
N ALA A 16 7.16 3.38 -9.47
CA ALA A 16 6.25 2.38 -10.01
C ALA A 16 5.83 2.78 -11.44
N PRO A 17 5.79 1.83 -12.40
CA PRO A 17 5.44 2.17 -13.79
C PRO A 17 4.05 2.83 -13.93
N GLN A 18 3.12 2.45 -13.07
CA GLN A 18 1.75 2.97 -13.08
C GLN A 18 1.62 4.40 -12.52
N THR A 19 2.55 4.82 -11.65
CA THR A 19 2.44 6.11 -10.93
C THR A 19 3.77 6.88 -10.89
N PRO A 20 4.39 7.19 -12.04
CA PRO A 20 5.72 7.81 -12.05
C PRO A 20 5.69 9.32 -11.78
N LEU A 21 4.57 10.01 -12.05
CA LEU A 21 4.51 11.47 -12.10
C LEU A 21 4.88 12.15 -10.79
N THR A 22 4.40 11.64 -9.66
CA THR A 22 4.75 12.19 -8.33
C THR A 22 6.25 12.13 -8.05
N SER A 23 6.91 11.05 -8.47
CA SER A 23 8.37 10.93 -8.28
C SER A 23 9.14 11.86 -9.21
N LEU A 24 8.67 12.08 -10.44
CA LEU A 24 9.25 13.05 -11.37
C LEU A 24 9.12 14.46 -10.82
N LEU A 25 7.93 14.84 -10.36
CA LEU A 25 7.70 16.13 -9.71
C LEU A 25 8.60 16.32 -8.46
N LEU A 26 8.80 15.28 -7.66
CA LEU A 26 9.74 15.34 -6.54
C LEU A 26 11.17 15.65 -7.01
N GLY A 27 11.58 15.11 -8.15
CA GLY A 27 12.87 15.43 -8.77
C GLY A 27 12.98 16.90 -9.19
N GLU A 28 11.95 17.44 -9.80
CA GLU A 28 11.86 18.85 -10.19
C GLU A 28 11.94 19.78 -8.97
N VAL A 29 11.11 19.52 -7.96
CA VAL A 29 11.12 20.28 -6.69
C VAL A 29 12.51 20.25 -6.01
N ALA A 30 13.19 19.11 -6.04
CA ALA A 30 14.53 18.99 -5.47
C ALA A 30 15.55 19.86 -6.24
N LEU A 31 15.47 19.92 -7.56
CA LEU A 31 16.31 20.79 -8.39
C LEU A 31 16.03 22.28 -8.13
N GLU A 32 14.76 22.67 -8.10
CA GLU A 32 14.35 24.05 -7.80
C GLU A 32 14.78 24.48 -6.38
N ALA A 33 14.79 23.56 -5.42
CA ALA A 33 15.30 23.80 -4.07
C ALA A 33 16.83 23.90 -3.99
N GLY A 34 17.54 23.76 -5.09
CA GLY A 34 19.00 23.89 -5.14
C GLY A 34 19.75 22.63 -4.72
N LEU A 35 19.12 21.45 -4.74
CA LEU A 35 19.84 20.20 -4.47
C LEU A 35 20.93 20.02 -5.56
N PRO A 36 22.20 19.72 -5.18
CA PRO A 36 23.27 19.50 -6.13
C PRO A 36 22.92 18.41 -7.15
N ALA A 37 23.36 18.61 -8.38
CA ALA A 37 23.17 17.65 -9.47
C ALA A 37 23.68 16.25 -9.06
N GLY A 38 22.86 15.23 -9.33
CA GLY A 38 23.14 13.85 -8.94
C GLY A 38 22.75 13.49 -7.50
N GLY A 39 22.33 14.44 -6.66
CA GLY A 39 21.84 14.15 -5.31
C GLY A 39 20.55 13.32 -5.31
N LEU A 40 19.60 13.68 -6.19
CA LEU A 40 18.39 12.90 -6.42
C LEU A 40 18.25 12.61 -7.93
N ASN A 41 18.07 11.36 -8.28
CA ASN A 41 17.89 10.90 -9.66
C ASN A 41 16.59 10.10 -9.75
N VAL A 42 15.71 10.46 -10.68
CA VAL A 42 14.46 9.71 -10.91
C VAL A 42 14.54 9.06 -12.28
N VAL A 43 14.48 7.73 -12.30
CA VAL A 43 14.69 6.92 -13.51
C VAL A 43 13.48 6.03 -13.75
N PRO A 44 12.47 6.48 -14.49
CA PRO A 44 11.37 5.63 -14.93
C PRO A 44 11.92 4.56 -15.88
N CYS A 45 11.72 3.31 -15.51
CA CYS A 45 12.10 2.17 -16.34
C CYS A 45 11.25 0.96 -16.02
N ASP A 46 11.26 -0.03 -16.91
CA ASP A 46 10.62 -1.31 -16.67
C ASP A 46 11.32 -2.14 -15.58
N ASN A 47 10.67 -3.21 -15.15
CA ASN A 47 11.20 -4.05 -14.08
C ASN A 47 12.45 -4.84 -14.49
N ALA A 48 12.61 -5.17 -15.78
CA ALA A 48 13.78 -5.89 -16.28
C ALA A 48 15.04 -5.01 -16.23
N LEU A 49 14.91 -3.74 -16.61
CA LEU A 49 15.99 -2.76 -16.45
C LEU A 49 16.27 -2.44 -14.98
N ALA A 50 15.22 -2.33 -14.14
CA ALA A 50 15.37 -2.08 -12.71
C ALA A 50 16.21 -3.14 -12.00
N GLU A 51 16.14 -4.40 -12.43
CA GLU A 51 16.94 -5.47 -11.86
C GLU A 51 18.45 -5.21 -12.02
N ARG A 52 18.86 -4.57 -13.12
CA ARG A 52 20.28 -4.19 -13.33
C ARG A 52 20.75 -3.20 -12.26
N LEU A 53 19.89 -2.30 -11.78
CA LEU A 53 20.20 -1.38 -10.67
C LEU A 53 20.36 -2.16 -9.35
N VAL A 54 19.54 -3.17 -9.13
CA VAL A 54 19.57 -3.98 -7.91
C VAL A 54 20.89 -4.73 -7.77
N ILE A 55 21.45 -5.25 -8.85
CA ILE A 55 22.72 -6.00 -8.82
C ILE A 55 23.97 -5.10 -8.91
N ASP A 56 23.84 -3.85 -9.36
CA ASP A 56 24.97 -2.96 -9.61
C ASP A 56 25.73 -2.64 -8.29
N PRO A 57 27.04 -2.94 -8.21
CA PRO A 57 27.81 -2.83 -6.98
C PRO A 57 28.04 -1.39 -6.49
N ARG A 58 27.75 -0.40 -7.32
CA ARG A 58 27.85 1.02 -6.94
C ARG A 58 26.81 1.39 -5.89
N PHE A 59 25.62 0.80 -5.95
CA PHE A 59 24.59 0.98 -4.93
C PHE A 59 24.92 0.17 -3.68
N LYS A 60 24.79 0.75 -2.50
CA LYS A 60 25.12 0.15 -1.20
C LYS A 60 23.89 -0.21 -0.38
N LEU A 61 22.75 0.36 -0.73
CA LEU A 61 21.47 0.11 -0.07
C LEU A 61 20.38 -0.05 -1.13
N LEU A 62 19.52 -1.04 -0.94
CA LEU A 62 18.26 -1.22 -1.64
C LEU A 62 17.12 -0.92 -0.67
N SER A 63 16.25 0.02 -1.01
CA SER A 63 14.97 0.23 -0.35
C SER A 63 13.86 -0.11 -1.34
N PHE A 64 12.95 -1.00 -0.95
CA PHE A 64 11.88 -1.46 -1.81
C PHE A 64 10.55 -1.44 -1.08
N THR A 65 9.53 -0.89 -1.73
CA THR A 65 8.13 -0.96 -1.30
C THR A 65 7.33 -1.68 -2.38
N GLY A 66 6.60 -2.74 -2.01
CA GLY A 66 5.77 -3.49 -2.93
C GLY A 66 5.40 -4.87 -2.40
N SER A 67 5.10 -5.81 -3.31
CA SER A 67 4.66 -7.16 -2.91
C SER A 67 5.80 -7.99 -2.28
N ALA A 68 5.45 -8.85 -1.34
CA ALA A 68 6.41 -9.72 -0.65
C ALA A 68 7.21 -10.62 -1.60
N PRO A 69 6.61 -11.30 -2.60
CA PRO A 69 7.37 -12.11 -3.55
C PRO A 69 8.47 -11.33 -4.27
N VAL A 70 8.14 -10.12 -4.72
CA VAL A 70 9.12 -9.26 -5.40
C VAL A 70 10.19 -8.79 -4.43
N GLY A 71 9.83 -8.34 -3.24
CA GLY A 71 10.81 -7.88 -2.24
C GLY A 71 11.81 -8.96 -1.84
N TRP A 72 11.36 -10.18 -1.60
CA TRP A 72 12.23 -11.30 -1.28
C TRP A 72 13.12 -11.72 -2.46
N MET A 73 12.59 -11.70 -3.68
CA MET A 73 13.37 -11.93 -4.88
C MET A 73 14.48 -10.90 -5.05
N LEU A 74 14.19 -9.62 -4.88
CA LEU A 74 15.17 -8.54 -4.95
C LEU A 74 16.24 -8.67 -3.86
N LYS A 75 15.83 -8.99 -2.63
CA LYS A 75 16.76 -9.24 -1.52
C LYS A 75 17.74 -10.39 -1.84
N ALA A 76 17.26 -11.46 -2.44
CA ALA A 76 18.12 -12.58 -2.84
C ALA A 76 19.16 -12.18 -3.91
N LYS A 77 18.83 -11.21 -4.78
CA LYS A 77 19.69 -10.75 -5.88
C LYS A 77 20.66 -9.63 -5.50
N CYS A 78 20.40 -8.88 -4.44
CA CYS A 78 21.16 -7.67 -4.11
C CYS A 78 22.56 -7.91 -3.51
N GLY A 79 22.96 -9.15 -3.27
CA GLY A 79 24.28 -9.50 -2.74
C GLY A 79 24.53 -8.94 -1.33
N LYS A 80 25.65 -8.21 -1.14
CA LYS A 80 26.06 -7.67 0.17
C LYS A 80 25.44 -6.32 0.52
N LYS A 81 24.51 -5.78 -0.28
CA LYS A 81 23.85 -4.49 0.01
C LYS A 81 23.02 -4.56 1.29
N LYS A 82 22.90 -3.44 1.97
CA LYS A 82 21.85 -3.27 2.97
C LYS A 82 20.49 -3.27 2.28
N VAL A 83 19.49 -3.87 2.91
CA VAL A 83 18.15 -3.98 2.33
C VAL A 83 17.11 -3.56 3.34
N THR A 84 16.21 -2.67 2.92
CA THR A 84 14.99 -2.32 3.62
C THR A 84 13.81 -2.71 2.75
N LEU A 85 12.90 -3.52 3.28
CA LEU A 85 11.71 -3.99 2.58
C LEU A 85 10.46 -3.49 3.31
N GLU A 86 9.63 -2.76 2.59
CA GLU A 86 8.27 -2.37 2.97
C GLU A 86 7.30 -3.17 2.10
N LEU A 87 6.66 -4.16 2.71
CA LEU A 87 5.88 -5.17 2.00
C LEU A 87 4.39 -5.06 2.36
N GLY A 88 3.59 -5.99 1.86
CA GLY A 88 2.19 -6.09 2.22
C GLY A 88 1.98 -6.52 3.67
N GLY A 89 0.76 -6.33 4.15
CA GLY A 89 0.35 -6.70 5.49
C GLY A 89 -1.00 -7.40 5.50
N ASN A 90 -1.40 -7.83 6.67
CA ASN A 90 -2.72 -8.38 6.98
C ASN A 90 -3.09 -7.90 8.39
N ALA A 91 -3.35 -6.60 8.51
CA ALA A 91 -3.54 -5.94 9.79
C ALA A 91 -4.79 -6.45 10.51
N GLY A 92 -4.60 -6.86 11.76
CA GLY A 92 -5.66 -7.30 12.66
C GLY A 92 -6.09 -6.18 13.60
N VAL A 93 -7.39 -6.10 13.88
CA VAL A 93 -7.99 -5.24 14.91
C VAL A 93 -8.76 -6.12 15.88
N ILE A 94 -8.62 -5.88 17.18
CA ILE A 94 -9.37 -6.56 18.22
C ILE A 94 -10.38 -5.58 18.82
N ILE A 95 -11.64 -5.98 18.88
CA ILE A 95 -12.74 -5.20 19.46
C ILE A 95 -13.22 -5.89 20.75
N GLU A 96 -12.89 -5.28 21.85
CA GLU A 96 -13.31 -5.75 23.19
C GLU A 96 -14.67 -5.15 23.61
N PRO A 97 -15.36 -5.73 24.62
CA PRO A 97 -16.68 -5.28 25.05
C PRO A 97 -16.76 -3.83 25.53
N ASP A 98 -15.67 -3.29 26.07
CA ASP A 98 -15.56 -1.92 26.58
C ASP A 98 -15.09 -0.90 25.53
N ALA A 99 -14.91 -1.33 24.28
CA ALA A 99 -14.50 -0.44 23.19
C ALA A 99 -15.62 0.55 22.81
N ASP A 100 -15.25 1.76 22.41
CA ASP A 100 -16.16 2.66 21.69
C ASP A 100 -16.47 2.08 20.31
N LEU A 101 -17.62 1.41 20.18
CA LEU A 101 -18.00 0.71 18.97
C LEU A 101 -18.27 1.66 17.79
N ASP A 102 -18.69 2.90 18.03
CA ASP A 102 -18.92 3.88 16.95
C ASP A 102 -17.58 4.36 16.37
N LEU A 103 -16.64 4.68 17.23
CA LEU A 103 -15.28 5.04 16.81
C LEU A 103 -14.59 3.86 16.11
N ALA A 104 -14.69 2.67 16.68
CA ALA A 104 -14.09 1.46 16.15
C ALA A 104 -14.64 1.12 14.76
N ALA A 105 -15.96 1.14 14.55
CA ALA A 105 -16.60 0.91 13.26
C ALA A 105 -16.15 1.93 12.21
N LYS A 106 -16.13 3.22 12.57
CA LYS A 106 -15.65 4.29 11.69
C LYS A 106 -14.19 4.08 11.27
N ARG A 107 -13.31 3.73 12.23
CA ARG A 107 -11.89 3.51 11.96
C ARG A 107 -11.65 2.24 11.15
N CYS A 108 -12.39 1.16 11.41
CA CYS A 108 -12.30 -0.07 10.63
C CYS A 108 -12.78 0.13 9.19
N ALA A 109 -13.88 0.85 8.97
CA ALA A 109 -14.33 1.18 7.61
C ALA A 109 -13.32 2.03 6.86
N SER A 110 -12.85 3.13 7.45
CA SER A 110 -11.85 3.99 6.79
C SER A 110 -10.51 3.27 6.56
N GLY A 111 -10.05 2.48 7.54
CA GLY A 111 -8.79 1.73 7.45
C GLY A 111 -8.84 0.54 6.50
N GLY A 112 -10.01 -0.07 6.30
CA GLY A 112 -10.19 -1.20 5.40
C GLY A 112 -10.37 -0.83 3.93
N PHE A 113 -10.95 0.34 3.67
CA PHE A 113 -11.32 0.74 2.29
C PHE A 113 -10.52 1.93 1.74
N ALA A 114 -9.64 2.56 2.52
CA ALA A 114 -8.74 3.59 2.01
C ALA A 114 -7.92 3.05 0.82
N TYR A 115 -7.86 3.83 -0.28
CA TYR A 115 -7.21 3.42 -1.53
C TYR A 115 -7.69 2.07 -2.07
N ALA A 116 -8.99 1.76 -1.91
CA ALA A 116 -9.57 0.45 -2.25
C ALA A 116 -8.88 -0.73 -1.54
N GLY A 117 -8.45 -0.53 -0.27
CA GLY A 117 -7.74 -1.54 0.51
C GLY A 117 -6.27 -1.75 0.14
N GLN A 118 -5.74 -1.02 -0.83
CA GLN A 118 -4.39 -1.22 -1.39
C GLN A 118 -3.31 -0.50 -0.56
N THR A 119 -3.32 -0.66 0.76
CA THR A 119 -2.30 -0.12 1.66
C THR A 119 -1.70 -1.23 2.53
N CYS A 120 -0.43 -1.11 2.92
CA CYS A 120 0.23 -2.09 3.78
C CYS A 120 -0.40 -2.19 5.18
N ILE A 121 -1.06 -1.12 5.64
CA ILE A 121 -1.75 -1.03 6.94
C ILE A 121 -3.27 -1.22 6.82
N SER A 122 -3.79 -1.67 5.68
CA SER A 122 -5.23 -1.90 5.50
C SER A 122 -5.76 -2.84 6.56
N VAL A 123 -6.87 -2.46 7.20
CA VAL A 123 -7.57 -3.31 8.17
C VAL A 123 -8.23 -4.46 7.41
N GLN A 124 -7.73 -5.67 7.61
CA GLN A 124 -8.17 -6.85 6.86
C GLN A 124 -8.82 -7.90 7.74
N ARG A 125 -8.45 -7.96 9.03
CA ARG A 125 -9.05 -8.87 10.00
C ARG A 125 -9.57 -8.11 11.19
N ILE A 126 -10.84 -8.29 11.49
CA ILE A 126 -11.46 -7.68 12.68
C ILE A 126 -11.96 -8.82 13.55
N LEU A 127 -11.31 -8.99 14.71
CA LEU A 127 -11.66 -9.99 15.72
C LEU A 127 -12.53 -9.31 16.77
N VAL A 128 -13.78 -9.68 16.80
CA VAL A 128 -14.78 -9.01 17.66
C VAL A 128 -15.19 -9.95 18.79
N HIS A 129 -15.16 -9.46 20.03
CA HIS A 129 -15.67 -10.22 21.15
C HIS A 129 -17.15 -10.57 20.93
N HIS A 130 -17.53 -11.79 21.21
CA HIS A 130 -18.87 -12.34 20.89
C HIS A 130 -20.03 -11.50 21.43
N SER A 131 -19.88 -10.90 22.63
CA SER A 131 -20.95 -10.12 23.27
C SER A 131 -21.28 -8.81 22.54
N VAL A 132 -20.40 -8.31 21.70
CA VAL A 132 -20.59 -7.05 20.94
C VAL A 132 -20.57 -7.26 19.42
N ALA A 133 -20.44 -8.49 18.96
CA ALA A 133 -20.25 -8.81 17.55
C ALA A 133 -21.39 -8.31 16.66
N ASP A 134 -22.64 -8.56 17.00
CA ASP A 134 -23.80 -8.14 16.21
C ASP A 134 -23.94 -6.61 16.18
N THR A 135 -23.76 -5.96 17.33
CA THR A 135 -23.82 -4.50 17.44
C THR A 135 -22.72 -3.85 16.62
N PHE A 136 -21.49 -4.34 16.77
CA PHE A 136 -20.34 -3.83 16.00
C PHE A 136 -20.54 -4.04 14.51
N THR A 137 -20.96 -5.24 14.08
CA THR A 137 -21.21 -5.56 12.67
C THR A 137 -22.24 -4.61 12.07
N THR A 138 -23.36 -4.36 12.77
CA THR A 138 -24.38 -3.41 12.30
C THR A 138 -23.78 -2.02 12.12
N LYS A 139 -23.02 -1.52 13.07
CA LYS A 139 -22.35 -0.21 12.98
C LYS A 139 -21.33 -0.15 11.84
N LEU A 140 -20.54 -1.20 11.66
CA LEU A 140 -19.56 -1.29 10.58
C LEU A 140 -20.25 -1.24 9.20
N LEU A 141 -21.29 -2.02 8.99
CA LEU A 141 -22.06 -2.02 7.73
C LEU A 141 -22.63 -0.64 7.42
N LEU A 142 -23.15 0.08 8.42
CA LEU A 142 -23.62 1.46 8.25
C LEU A 142 -22.49 2.42 7.82
N GLN A 143 -21.27 2.23 8.28
CA GLN A 143 -20.12 3.05 7.86
C GLN A 143 -19.68 2.67 6.43
N VAL A 144 -19.62 1.37 6.11
CA VAL A 144 -19.21 0.89 4.79
C VAL A 144 -20.23 1.30 3.72
N ALA A 145 -21.53 1.23 4.01
CA ALA A 145 -22.59 1.65 3.09
C ALA A 145 -22.53 3.15 2.69
N ARG A 146 -21.81 3.97 3.46
CA ARG A 146 -21.59 5.39 3.12
C ARG A 146 -20.44 5.62 2.16
N LEU A 147 -19.62 4.61 1.93
CA LEU A 147 -18.48 4.73 1.01
C LEU A 147 -19.00 4.78 -0.42
N LYS A 148 -18.53 5.75 -1.18
CA LYS A 148 -18.88 5.92 -2.58
C LYS A 148 -17.71 5.46 -3.45
N ALA A 149 -17.91 4.35 -4.15
CA ALA A 149 -16.97 3.92 -5.18
C ALA A 149 -17.25 4.67 -6.49
N GLY A 150 -16.20 5.10 -7.20
CA GLY A 150 -16.39 5.87 -8.42
C GLY A 150 -15.10 6.40 -9.05
N ASP A 151 -15.27 7.35 -9.97
CA ASP A 151 -14.19 8.03 -10.64
C ASP A 151 -13.34 8.82 -9.62
N PRO A 152 -12.02 8.62 -9.57
CA PRO A 152 -11.14 9.34 -8.64
C PRO A 152 -11.02 10.84 -8.92
N THR A 153 -11.49 11.33 -10.06
CA THR A 153 -11.55 12.78 -10.37
C THR A 153 -12.79 13.47 -9.79
N ASP A 154 -13.80 12.69 -9.34
CA ASP A 154 -14.95 13.23 -8.60
C ASP A 154 -14.59 13.35 -7.10
N GLU A 155 -14.59 14.56 -6.58
CA GLU A 155 -14.26 14.86 -5.17
C GLU A 155 -15.18 14.13 -4.16
N THR A 156 -16.35 13.69 -4.58
CA THR A 156 -17.29 12.93 -3.73
C THR A 156 -16.96 11.43 -3.67
N THR A 157 -16.08 10.93 -4.53
CA THR A 157 -15.62 9.55 -4.51
C THR A 157 -14.71 9.29 -3.30
N THR A 158 -15.04 8.29 -2.51
CA THR A 158 -14.25 7.88 -1.33
C THR A 158 -13.40 6.64 -1.58
N VAL A 159 -13.78 5.81 -2.55
CA VAL A 159 -13.06 4.59 -2.94
C VAL A 159 -12.85 4.60 -4.45
N GLY A 160 -11.62 4.74 -4.87
CA GLY A 160 -11.21 4.67 -6.28
C GLY A 160 -11.09 3.22 -6.77
N PRO A 161 -10.65 3.04 -8.03
CA PRO A 161 -10.46 1.70 -8.60
C PRO A 161 -9.27 0.96 -7.99
N LEU A 162 -9.24 -0.34 -8.19
CA LEU A 162 -8.02 -1.13 -8.04
C LEU A 162 -7.00 -0.74 -9.12
N ILE A 163 -5.72 -1.09 -8.89
CA ILE A 163 -4.60 -0.63 -9.73
C ILE A 163 -4.71 -1.09 -11.19
N ASP A 164 -5.27 -2.27 -11.42
CA ASP A 164 -5.47 -2.83 -12.75
C ASP A 164 -6.55 -3.94 -12.74
N PRO A 165 -7.03 -4.37 -13.93
CA PRO A 165 -8.01 -5.45 -14.04
C PRO A 165 -7.54 -6.79 -13.47
N VAL A 166 -6.23 -7.07 -13.47
CA VAL A 166 -5.68 -8.32 -12.91
C VAL A 166 -5.85 -8.33 -11.39
N ALA A 167 -5.65 -7.18 -10.75
CA ALA A 167 -5.91 -7.05 -9.32
C ALA A 167 -7.39 -7.24 -8.99
N THR A 168 -8.29 -6.71 -9.82
CA THR A 168 -9.74 -6.89 -9.67
C THR A 168 -10.12 -8.37 -9.72
N GLN A 169 -9.73 -9.08 -10.78
CA GLN A 169 -10.00 -10.50 -10.95
C GLN A 169 -9.45 -11.35 -9.77
N ARG A 170 -8.27 -11.01 -9.28
CA ARG A 170 -7.69 -11.70 -8.13
C ARG A 170 -8.52 -11.50 -6.85
N VAL A 171 -8.98 -10.27 -6.59
CA VAL A 171 -9.82 -9.99 -5.40
C VAL A 171 -11.16 -10.68 -5.51
N GLU A 172 -11.79 -10.66 -6.68
CA GLU A 172 -13.04 -11.38 -6.96
C GLU A 172 -12.87 -12.88 -6.70
N ALA A 173 -11.81 -13.49 -7.24
CA ALA A 173 -11.53 -14.92 -7.03
C ALA A 173 -11.33 -15.26 -5.54
N TRP A 174 -10.69 -14.39 -4.76
CA TRP A 174 -10.53 -14.60 -3.31
C TRP A 174 -11.87 -14.53 -2.56
N ILE A 175 -12.77 -13.64 -2.97
CA ILE A 175 -14.11 -13.55 -2.39
C ILE A 175 -14.91 -14.81 -2.72
N GLU A 176 -14.88 -15.27 -3.97
CA GLU A 176 -15.53 -16.49 -4.40
C GLU A 176 -15.00 -17.73 -3.67
N GLU A 177 -13.69 -17.84 -3.52
CA GLU A 177 -13.05 -18.90 -2.74
C GLU A 177 -13.53 -18.90 -1.29
N ALA A 178 -13.53 -17.74 -0.63
CA ALA A 178 -13.99 -17.62 0.75
C ALA A 178 -15.47 -18.02 0.90
N VAL A 179 -16.33 -17.58 -0.02
CA VAL A 179 -17.75 -17.94 -0.04
C VAL A 179 -17.94 -19.45 -0.23
N SER A 180 -17.15 -20.06 -1.13
CA SER A 180 -17.21 -21.52 -1.36
C SER A 180 -16.80 -22.32 -0.12
N GLN A 181 -15.99 -21.73 0.76
CA GLN A 181 -15.55 -22.31 2.04
C GLN A 181 -16.47 -21.94 3.22
N GLY A 182 -17.62 -21.31 2.96
CA GLY A 182 -18.63 -21.01 3.96
C GLY A 182 -18.61 -19.59 4.54
N ALA A 183 -17.81 -18.69 4.01
CA ALA A 183 -17.89 -17.27 4.36
C ALA A 183 -19.18 -16.63 3.85
N ARG A 184 -19.66 -15.61 4.56
CA ARG A 184 -20.84 -14.85 4.18
C ARG A 184 -20.45 -13.44 3.76
N VAL A 185 -20.88 -13.00 2.60
CA VAL A 185 -20.83 -11.60 2.19
C VAL A 185 -21.99 -10.88 2.88
N LEU A 186 -21.70 -9.79 3.56
CA LEU A 186 -22.69 -9.02 4.34
C LEU A 186 -23.13 -7.73 3.63
N LEU A 187 -22.33 -7.23 2.68
CA LEU A 187 -22.61 -6.02 1.90
C LEU A 187 -21.90 -6.10 0.56
#